data_2948ff89d80ce6df4d56568ee32f327d
#
_entry.id   2948ff89d80ce6df4d56568ee32f327d
#
_cell.length_a   1.000
_cell.length_b   1.000
_cell.length_c   1.000
_cell.angle_alpha   90.00
_cell.angle_beta   90.00
_cell.angle_gamma   90.00
#
_symmetry.space_group_name_H-M   'P 1'
#
loop_
_entity.id
_entity.type
_entity.pdbx_description
1 polymer ?
#
loop_
_entity_poly.entity_id
_entity_poly.type
_entity_poly.pdbx_seq_one_letter_code
_entity_poly.pdbx_strand_id
1 'polypeptide(L)'
;MSIDNCYKVMGEWVKEHLAGRLVLLPRAERAASKAEYTEVGMVYRALLILANEYRDSRMGTGTDKAFRDALAQYGMDFSGSIDKSRAGQEGDAYYINYPIGSSQRVFLQFHIVRGSSREDRYCMRIYFFWDEDTNQVVVGWLPSHLSNRIS
;
A
#
# COMPACT_ATOMS: atom_id res chain seq x y z
N MET A 1 0.56 -18.33 -11.21
CA MET A 1 1.19 -17.85 -9.96
C MET A 1 0.21 -18.01 -8.81
N SER A 2 0.61 -18.70 -7.78
CA SER A 2 -0.23 -18.84 -6.60
C SER A 2 -0.03 -17.63 -5.67
N ILE A 3 -1.10 -17.22 -5.00
CA ILE A 3 -1.05 -16.18 -3.99
C ILE A 3 -0.82 -16.86 -2.65
N ASP A 4 0.26 -16.47 -1.98
CA ASP A 4 0.52 -16.93 -0.63
C ASP A 4 -0.51 -16.36 0.33
N ASN A 5 -0.93 -17.15 1.31
CA ASN A 5 -1.89 -16.71 2.31
C ASN A 5 -1.21 -16.47 3.65
N CYS A 6 0.04 -15.98 3.62
CA CYS A 6 0.83 -15.76 4.81
C CYS A 6 1.54 -14.41 4.76
N TYR A 7 1.37 -13.62 5.82
CA TYR A 7 2.06 -12.33 5.92
C TYR A 7 3.58 -12.45 6.05
N LYS A 8 4.06 -13.57 6.59
CA LYS A 8 5.50 -13.75 6.86
C LYS A 8 6.35 -13.77 5.60
N VAL A 9 5.78 -14.24 4.48
CA VAL A 9 6.52 -14.37 3.21
C VAL A 9 6.15 -13.27 2.22
N MET A 10 5.34 -12.29 2.64
CA MET A 10 4.86 -11.25 1.74
C MET A 10 6.01 -10.46 1.10
N GLY A 11 7.00 -10.07 1.89
CA GLY A 11 8.15 -9.32 1.38
C GLY A 11 8.92 -10.11 0.33
N GLU A 12 9.17 -11.38 0.57
CA GLU A 12 9.83 -12.27 -0.38
C GLU A 12 9.01 -12.42 -1.67
N TRP A 13 7.70 -12.60 -1.52
CA TRP A 13 6.78 -12.74 -2.64
C TRP A 13 6.81 -11.49 -3.52
N VAL A 14 6.79 -10.30 -2.92
CA VAL A 14 6.86 -9.04 -3.66
C VAL A 14 8.18 -8.96 -4.44
N LYS A 15 9.29 -9.27 -3.82
CA LYS A 15 10.59 -9.25 -4.49
C LYS A 15 10.66 -10.24 -5.65
N GLU A 16 10.04 -11.39 -5.49
CA GLU A 16 10.04 -12.44 -6.52
C GLU A 16 9.12 -12.12 -7.69
N HIS A 17 7.93 -11.59 -7.42
CA HIS A 17 6.89 -11.47 -8.42
C HIS A 17 6.62 -10.05 -8.90
N LEU A 18 6.94 -9.03 -8.12
CA LEU A 18 6.61 -7.64 -8.42
C LEU A 18 7.83 -6.73 -8.58
N ALA A 19 9.01 -7.31 -8.67
CA ALA A 19 10.25 -6.56 -8.83
C ALA A 19 10.17 -5.63 -10.05
N GLY A 20 10.61 -4.38 -9.87
CA GLY A 20 10.56 -3.37 -10.93
C GLY A 20 9.22 -2.67 -11.08
N ARG A 21 8.18 -3.15 -10.40
CA ARG A 21 6.83 -2.56 -10.48
C ARG A 21 6.34 -2.04 -9.13
N LEU A 22 6.72 -2.71 -8.05
CA LEU A 22 6.27 -2.34 -6.70
C LEU A 22 7.36 -2.66 -5.68
N VAL A 23 7.55 -1.76 -4.74
CA VAL A 23 8.48 -1.93 -3.62
C VAL A 23 7.68 -1.95 -2.32
N LEU A 24 7.94 -2.95 -1.49
CA LEU A 24 7.40 -3.01 -0.13
C LEU A 24 8.55 -2.62 0.80
N LEU A 25 8.44 -1.44 1.40
CA LEU A 25 9.52 -0.91 2.25
C LEU A 25 9.67 -1.74 3.53
N PRO A 26 10.87 -1.74 4.14
CA PRO A 26 11.10 -2.51 5.37
C PRO A 26 10.09 -2.23 6.49
N ARG A 27 9.67 -0.96 6.64
CA ARG A 27 8.63 -0.58 7.60
C ARG A 27 7.33 -1.32 7.33
N ALA A 28 6.92 -1.40 6.06
CA ALA A 28 5.72 -2.12 5.66
C ALA A 28 5.85 -3.63 5.87
N GLU A 29 7.02 -4.20 5.57
CA GLU A 29 7.27 -5.62 5.83
C GLU A 29 7.14 -5.94 7.32
N ARG A 30 7.70 -5.08 8.18
CA ARG A 30 7.60 -5.27 9.64
C ARG A 30 6.15 -5.16 10.11
N ALA A 31 5.40 -4.21 9.58
CA ALA A 31 3.99 -4.07 9.92
C ALA A 31 3.19 -5.30 9.47
N ALA A 32 3.47 -5.81 8.29
CA ALA A 32 2.81 -7.01 7.77
C ALA A 32 3.06 -8.22 8.65
N SER A 33 4.28 -8.37 9.17
CA SER A 33 4.62 -9.52 10.03
C SER A 33 3.80 -9.56 11.33
N LYS A 34 3.21 -8.43 11.72
CA LYS A 34 2.38 -8.30 12.93
C LYS A 34 0.90 -8.10 12.59
N ALA A 35 0.52 -8.36 11.34
CA ALA A 35 -0.81 -8.04 10.86
C ALA A 35 -1.89 -8.89 11.51
N GLU A 36 -3.00 -8.24 11.83
CA GLU A 36 -4.18 -8.89 12.37
C GLU A 36 -5.32 -9.04 11.36
N TYR A 37 -5.22 -8.37 10.22
CA TYR A 37 -6.25 -8.43 9.18
C TYR A 37 -6.41 -9.86 8.70
N THR A 38 -7.66 -10.36 8.76
CA THR A 38 -7.92 -11.79 8.58
C THR A 38 -7.88 -12.26 7.13
N GLU A 39 -8.12 -11.36 6.18
CA GLU A 39 -8.22 -11.73 4.76
C GLU A 39 -6.91 -11.41 4.04
N VAL A 40 -5.86 -12.15 4.38
CA VAL A 40 -4.52 -11.90 3.83
C VAL A 40 -4.50 -11.96 2.30
N GLY A 41 -5.30 -12.83 1.69
CA GLY A 41 -5.41 -12.92 0.24
C GLY A 41 -5.84 -11.61 -0.42
N MET A 42 -6.67 -10.81 0.28
CA MET A 42 -7.08 -9.50 -0.22
C MET A 42 -5.91 -8.51 -0.25
N VAL A 43 -5.00 -8.61 0.72
CA VAL A 43 -3.81 -7.76 0.74
C VAL A 43 -2.93 -8.06 -0.48
N TYR A 44 -2.67 -9.35 -0.74
CA TYR A 44 -1.91 -9.76 -1.93
C TYR A 44 -2.60 -9.30 -3.22
N ARG A 45 -3.92 -9.43 -3.27
CA ARG A 45 -4.70 -8.99 -4.43
C ARG A 45 -4.53 -7.50 -4.69
N ALA A 46 -4.59 -6.70 -3.62
CA ALA A 46 -4.39 -5.25 -3.73
C ALA A 46 -2.99 -4.91 -4.23
N LEU A 47 -1.97 -5.61 -3.77
CA LEU A 47 -0.59 -5.40 -4.25
C LEU A 47 -0.48 -5.71 -5.74
N LEU A 48 -1.14 -6.77 -6.21
CA LEU A 48 -1.17 -7.10 -7.64
C LEU A 48 -1.85 -5.99 -8.45
N ILE A 49 -2.96 -5.47 -7.97
CA ILE A 49 -3.68 -4.38 -8.66
C ILE A 49 -2.80 -3.13 -8.72
N LEU A 50 -2.10 -2.81 -7.65
CA LEU A 50 -1.18 -1.67 -7.64
C LEU A 50 -0.03 -1.87 -8.64
N ALA A 51 0.53 -3.07 -8.70
CA ALA A 51 1.66 -3.36 -9.59
C ALA A 51 1.26 -3.47 -11.06
N ASN A 52 -0.01 -3.72 -11.35
CA ASN A 52 -0.50 -3.90 -12.71
C ASN A 52 -1.41 -2.76 -13.15
N GLU A 53 -2.68 -2.75 -12.77
CA GLU A 53 -3.64 -1.76 -13.25
C GLU A 53 -3.29 -0.32 -12.84
N TYR A 54 -2.88 -0.11 -11.60
CA TYR A 54 -2.50 1.22 -11.14
C TYR A 54 -1.24 1.71 -11.89
N ARG A 55 -0.22 0.86 -11.94
CA ARG A 55 1.02 1.20 -12.64
C ARG A 55 0.76 1.50 -14.11
N ASP A 56 -0.06 0.69 -14.78
CA ASP A 56 -0.42 0.91 -16.18
C ASP A 56 -1.10 2.26 -16.36
N SER A 57 -1.98 2.63 -15.45
CA SER A 57 -2.64 3.94 -15.47
C SER A 57 -1.60 5.07 -15.36
N ARG A 58 -0.62 4.93 -14.48
CA ARG A 58 0.42 5.95 -14.30
C ARG A 58 1.39 6.01 -15.48
N MET A 59 1.63 4.88 -16.11
CA MET A 59 2.55 4.78 -17.26
C MET A 59 1.89 5.17 -18.58
N GLY A 60 0.58 5.39 -18.61
CA GLY A 60 -0.14 5.73 -19.84
C GLY A 60 -0.48 4.51 -20.69
N THR A 61 -0.29 3.30 -20.21
CA THR A 61 -0.62 2.06 -20.92
C THR A 61 -1.94 1.45 -20.48
N GLY A 62 -2.60 2.06 -19.49
CA GLY A 62 -3.91 1.66 -18.99
C GLY A 62 -4.70 2.88 -18.58
N THR A 63 -5.87 2.67 -17.96
CA THR A 63 -6.77 3.76 -17.59
C THR A 63 -7.04 3.75 -16.08
N ASP A 64 -7.38 4.92 -15.56
CA ASP A 64 -7.83 5.05 -14.16
C ASP A 64 -9.10 4.21 -13.94
N LYS A 65 -9.98 4.17 -14.93
CA LYS A 65 -11.21 3.38 -14.84
C LYS A 65 -10.90 1.89 -14.66
N ALA A 66 -9.97 1.33 -15.42
CA ALA A 66 -9.59 -0.07 -15.29
C ALA A 66 -9.06 -0.37 -13.89
N PHE A 67 -8.26 0.54 -13.33
CA PHE A 67 -7.74 0.40 -11.97
C PHE A 67 -8.89 0.40 -10.94
N ARG A 68 -9.80 1.36 -11.04
CA ARG A 68 -10.91 1.47 -10.09
C ARG A 68 -11.89 0.30 -10.22
N ASP A 69 -12.13 -0.18 -11.43
CA ASP A 69 -12.98 -1.36 -11.67
C ASP A 69 -12.34 -2.61 -11.05
N ALA A 70 -11.04 -2.77 -11.18
CA ALA A 70 -10.32 -3.89 -10.56
C ALA A 70 -10.47 -3.88 -9.04
N LEU A 71 -10.33 -2.71 -8.42
CA LEU A 71 -10.53 -2.56 -6.98
C LEU A 71 -11.97 -2.90 -6.57
N ALA A 72 -12.94 -2.39 -7.33
CA ALA A 72 -14.36 -2.57 -7.02
C ALA A 72 -14.76 -4.04 -6.99
N GLN A 73 -14.14 -4.88 -7.81
CA GLN A 73 -14.40 -6.33 -7.82
C GLN A 73 -14.16 -6.97 -6.46
N TYR A 74 -13.31 -6.37 -5.63
CA TYR A 74 -12.92 -6.92 -4.33
C TYR A 74 -13.38 -6.05 -3.17
N GLY A 75 -14.27 -5.10 -3.44
CA GLY A 75 -14.78 -4.21 -2.41
C GLY A 75 -13.76 -3.21 -1.90
N MET A 76 -12.82 -2.84 -2.73
CA MET A 76 -11.75 -1.90 -2.39
C MET A 76 -11.99 -0.53 -2.98
N ASP A 77 -11.56 0.51 -2.27
CA ASP A 77 -11.61 1.90 -2.71
C ASP A 77 -10.24 2.53 -2.69
N PHE A 78 -10.04 3.55 -3.52
CA PHE A 78 -8.81 4.30 -3.60
C PHE A 78 -9.08 5.77 -3.31
N SER A 79 -8.26 6.39 -2.46
CA SER A 79 -8.39 7.81 -2.15
C SER A 79 -7.08 8.37 -1.59
N GLY A 80 -7.04 9.68 -1.37
CA GLY A 80 -5.96 10.31 -0.62
C GLY A 80 -5.93 9.77 0.80
N SER A 81 -4.73 9.61 1.36
CA SER A 81 -4.59 8.99 2.68
C SER A 81 -5.10 9.91 3.79
N ILE A 82 -4.68 11.18 3.73
CA ILE A 82 -5.02 12.22 4.71
C ILE A 82 -4.60 13.53 4.06
N ASP A 83 -5.24 14.65 4.39
CA ASP A 83 -4.76 15.88 3.79
C ASP A 83 -3.41 16.29 4.41
N LYS A 84 -2.61 17.00 3.62
CA LYS A 84 -1.22 17.26 3.95
C LYS A 84 -1.05 18.12 5.22
N SER A 85 -1.96 19.03 5.49
CA SER A 85 -1.90 19.85 6.69
C SER A 85 -2.13 19.01 7.95
N ARG A 86 -3.06 18.05 7.87
CA ARG A 86 -3.34 17.14 8.96
C ARG A 86 -2.18 16.16 9.18
N ALA A 87 -1.54 15.72 8.09
CA ALA A 87 -0.35 14.87 8.19
C ALA A 87 0.75 15.55 8.99
N GLY A 88 0.93 16.86 8.79
CA GLY A 88 1.89 17.64 9.57
C GLY A 88 1.57 17.70 11.05
N GLN A 89 0.29 17.69 11.41
CA GLN A 89 -0.14 17.72 12.80
C GLN A 89 0.00 16.36 13.48
N GLU A 90 -0.23 15.30 12.75
CA GLU A 90 -0.18 13.94 13.30
C GLU A 90 1.23 13.34 13.27
N GLY A 91 2.21 14.13 12.88
CA GLY A 91 3.60 13.78 12.95
C GLY A 91 4.09 12.90 11.82
N ASP A 92 5.03 12.03 12.12
CA ASP A 92 5.82 11.32 11.13
C ASP A 92 5.18 10.05 10.59
N ALA A 93 4.01 9.64 11.10
CA ALA A 93 3.41 8.37 10.71
C ALA A 93 3.15 8.25 9.21
N TYR A 94 2.76 9.36 8.57
CA TYR A 94 2.44 9.42 7.14
C TYR A 94 3.62 9.75 6.24
N TYR A 95 4.82 9.83 6.81
CA TYR A 95 6.04 10.13 6.05
C TYR A 95 7.03 8.99 6.16
N ILE A 96 7.79 8.79 5.10
CA ILE A 96 8.87 7.80 5.08
C ILE A 96 10.12 8.44 4.50
N ASN A 97 11.27 7.87 4.82
CA ASN A 97 12.52 8.25 4.16
C ASN A 97 12.69 7.39 2.92
N TYR A 98 12.77 8.04 1.76
CA TYR A 98 12.90 7.34 0.50
C TYR A 98 13.81 8.14 -0.44
N PRO A 99 14.75 7.54 -1.15
CA PRO A 99 15.12 6.11 -1.12
C PRO A 99 15.62 5.62 0.24
N ILE A 100 15.68 4.31 0.40
CA ILE A 100 16.15 3.68 1.66
C ILE A 100 17.53 4.23 2.02
N GLY A 101 17.68 4.64 3.28
CA GLY A 101 18.93 5.25 3.76
C GLY A 101 19.04 6.74 3.50
N SER A 102 18.08 7.33 2.78
CA SER A 102 18.04 8.77 2.49
C SER A 102 17.42 9.53 3.66
N SER A 103 17.73 10.81 3.76
CA SER A 103 17.05 11.73 4.69
C SER A 103 15.85 12.41 4.06
N GLN A 104 15.57 12.16 2.79
CA GLN A 104 14.44 12.77 2.10
C GLN A 104 13.13 12.19 2.61
N ARG A 105 12.23 13.05 3.08
CA ARG A 105 10.92 12.64 3.57
C ARG A 105 9.91 12.68 2.44
N VAL A 106 9.17 11.60 2.26
CA VAL A 106 8.13 11.50 1.26
C VAL A 106 6.80 11.16 1.93
N PHE A 107 5.75 11.87 1.54
CA PHE A 107 4.41 11.71 2.07
C PHE A 107 3.74 10.47 1.44
N LEU A 108 3.14 9.61 2.29
CA LEU A 108 2.32 8.48 1.84
C LEU A 108 0.96 9.03 1.39
N GLN A 109 0.91 9.45 0.15
CA GLN A 109 -0.14 10.30 -0.41
C GLN A 109 -1.48 9.61 -0.58
N PHE A 110 -1.46 8.31 -0.90
CA PHE A 110 -2.66 7.57 -1.27
C PHE A 110 -2.84 6.33 -0.44
N HIS A 111 -4.08 5.85 -0.35
CA HIS A 111 -4.32 4.54 0.25
C HIS A 111 -5.41 3.77 -0.49
N ILE A 112 -5.30 2.44 -0.42
CA ILE A 112 -6.38 1.52 -0.76
C ILE A 112 -7.05 1.11 0.54
N VAL A 113 -8.38 1.07 0.53
CA VAL A 113 -9.21 0.81 1.70
C VAL A 113 -10.15 -0.36 1.41
N ARG A 114 -10.28 -1.29 2.35
CA ARG A 114 -11.30 -2.33 2.32
C ARG A 114 -11.83 -2.51 3.73
N GLY A 115 -13.15 -2.34 3.89
CA GLY A 115 -13.80 -2.40 5.19
C GLY A 115 -13.84 -1.05 5.88
N SER A 116 -14.84 -0.86 6.74
CA SER A 116 -15.08 0.40 7.47
C SER A 116 -14.93 0.27 8.97
N SER A 117 -14.60 -0.93 9.47
CA SER A 117 -14.39 -1.18 10.89
C SER A 117 -13.16 -0.43 11.40
N ARG A 118 -13.15 -0.08 12.67
CA ARG A 118 -11.97 0.45 13.34
C ARG A 118 -11.03 -0.65 13.84
N GLU A 119 -11.51 -1.90 13.85
CA GLU A 119 -10.71 -3.03 14.27
C GLU A 119 -9.80 -3.50 13.15
N ASP A 120 -8.50 -3.59 13.43
CA ASP A 120 -7.50 -3.99 12.42
C ASP A 120 -7.81 -5.35 11.78
N ARG A 121 -8.48 -6.24 12.50
CA ARG A 121 -8.86 -7.56 11.98
C ARG A 121 -9.81 -7.49 10.78
N TYR A 122 -10.61 -6.43 10.69
CA TYR A 122 -11.71 -6.31 9.72
C TYR A 122 -11.54 -5.13 8.77
N CYS A 123 -10.41 -4.48 8.80
CA CYS A 123 -10.19 -3.25 8.05
C CYS A 123 -8.81 -3.27 7.44
N MET A 124 -8.75 -3.14 6.11
CA MET A 124 -7.49 -3.10 5.38
C MET A 124 -7.19 -1.70 4.88
N ARG A 125 -5.96 -1.26 5.07
CA ARG A 125 -5.45 0.00 4.52
C ARG A 125 -4.06 -0.27 3.97
N ILE A 126 -3.79 0.18 2.74
CA ILE A 126 -2.46 0.09 2.14
C ILE A 126 -2.06 1.49 1.73
N TYR A 127 -1.01 2.03 2.35
CA TYR A 127 -0.55 3.39 2.14
C TYR A 127 0.65 3.39 1.21
N PHE A 128 0.61 4.23 0.18
CA PHE A 128 1.62 4.20 -0.87
C PHE A 128 1.76 5.55 -1.56
N PHE A 129 2.80 5.66 -2.38
CA PHE A 129 2.93 6.76 -3.33
C PHE A 129 3.52 6.21 -4.64
N TRP A 130 3.46 7.02 -5.68
CA TRP A 130 4.03 6.69 -6.99
C TRP A 130 5.41 7.35 -7.11
N ASP A 131 6.43 6.55 -7.43
CA ASP A 131 7.78 7.05 -7.68
C ASP A 131 7.99 7.18 -9.19
N GLU A 132 8.00 8.42 -9.66
CA GLU A 132 8.18 8.72 -11.09
C GLU A 132 9.59 8.42 -11.59
N ASP A 133 10.57 8.48 -10.70
CA ASP A 133 11.96 8.23 -11.09
C ASP A 133 12.22 6.77 -11.43
N THR A 134 11.57 5.85 -10.74
CA THR A 134 11.74 4.41 -10.96
C THR A 134 10.53 3.76 -11.60
N ASN A 135 9.44 4.50 -11.78
CA ASN A 135 8.16 4.00 -12.29
C ASN A 135 7.63 2.83 -11.47
N GLN A 136 7.71 2.97 -10.15
CA GLN A 136 7.27 1.96 -9.21
C GLN A 136 6.27 2.52 -8.20
N VAL A 137 5.37 1.64 -7.75
CA VAL A 137 4.55 1.91 -6.56
C VAL A 137 5.41 1.63 -5.34
N VAL A 138 5.44 2.55 -4.39
CA VAL A 138 6.20 2.37 -3.14
C VAL A 138 5.20 2.28 -1.99
N VAL A 139 5.13 1.09 -1.38
CA VAL A 139 4.23 0.83 -0.25
C VAL A 139 4.98 1.06 1.04
N GLY A 140 4.50 2.00 1.85
CA GLY A 140 5.15 2.40 3.09
C GLY A 140 4.52 1.83 4.35
N TRP A 141 3.25 1.38 4.28
CA TRP A 141 2.56 0.81 5.43
C TRP A 141 1.36 -0.01 4.97
N LEU A 142 1.17 -1.15 5.61
CA LEU A 142 -0.01 -2.01 5.48
C LEU A 142 -0.02 -2.99 6.65
N PRO A 143 -1.10 -3.69 6.96
CA PRO A 143 -2.45 -3.52 6.43
C PRO A 143 -3.37 -2.73 7.38
N SER A 144 -2.84 -2.15 8.43
CA SER A 144 -3.65 -1.45 9.44
C SER A 144 -3.75 0.05 9.15
N HIS A 145 -4.69 0.71 9.82
CA HIS A 145 -4.88 2.14 9.71
C HIS A 145 -3.75 2.89 10.43
N LEU A 146 -3.09 3.83 9.75
CA LEU A 146 -1.94 4.54 10.33
C LEU A 146 -2.29 5.36 11.58
N SER A 147 -3.43 6.05 11.58
CA SER A 147 -3.81 6.88 12.73
C SER A 147 -4.06 6.07 13.99
N ASN A 148 -4.34 4.76 13.87
CA ASN A 148 -4.47 3.88 15.03
C ASN A 148 -3.14 3.67 15.76
N ARG A 149 -2.02 4.01 15.12
CA ARG A 149 -0.67 3.81 15.68
C ARG A 149 -0.15 5.03 16.43
N ILE A 150 -0.77 6.18 16.22
CA ILE A 150 -0.33 7.45 16.83
C ILE A 150 -1.32 8.01 17.83
N SER A 151 -2.48 7.39 17.93
CA SER A 151 -3.51 7.79 18.90
C SER A 151 -3.36 7.08 20.22
#